data_2f6766f2d6def13e286072f73ec963d6
#
_entry.id   2f6766f2d6def13e286072f73ec963d6
#
_cell.length_a   1.000
_cell.length_b   1.000
_cell.length_c   1.000
_cell.angle_alpha   90.00
_cell.angle_beta   90.00
_cell.angle_gamma   90.00
#
_symmetry.space_group_name_H-M   'P 1'
#
loop_
_entity.id
_entity.type
_entity.pdbx_description
1 polymer ?
#
loop_
_entity_poly.entity_id
_entity_poly.type
_entity_poly.pdbx_seq_one_letter_code
_entity_poly.pdbx_strand_id
1 'polypeptide(L)'
;MKRDYGGKMYRVANKSKWYNRRDIQIIVGISLFSVLLFYLGKFCCEEELYFVLPADVFLTLHIFLEFLSIVMSFAIFAITYYTFEVSKRLSMMIISYTFFMVALLDMFHTFSYKGMPDFLTESSPQKATIFWIMARLVMSVG
;
A
#
# COMPACT_ATOMS: atom_id res chain seq x y z
N MET A 1 -29.34 9.23 25.20
CA MET A 1 -29.12 9.63 26.57
C MET A 1 -29.05 8.35 27.40
N LYS A 2 -28.00 8.10 28.14
CA LYS A 2 -27.88 6.91 29.04
C LYS A 2 -27.73 7.38 30.48
N ARG A 3 -28.24 6.60 31.42
CA ARG A 3 -28.05 6.79 32.88
C ARG A 3 -26.87 5.92 33.33
N ASP A 4 -26.06 6.47 34.22
CA ASP A 4 -25.07 5.69 34.97
C ASP A 4 -25.69 5.07 36.23
N TYR A 5 -24.94 4.23 36.93
CA TYR A 5 -25.37 3.58 38.18
C TYR A 5 -25.57 4.58 39.33
N GLY A 6 -25.22 5.86 39.18
CA GLY A 6 -25.40 6.95 40.13
C GLY A 6 -26.53 7.92 39.77
N GLY A 7 -27.32 7.61 38.73
CA GLY A 7 -28.50 8.43 38.34
C GLY A 7 -28.17 9.70 37.54
N LYS A 8 -26.89 9.98 37.23
CA LYS A 8 -26.50 11.15 36.43
C LYS A 8 -26.74 10.90 34.95
N MET A 9 -27.46 11.79 34.30
CA MET A 9 -27.71 11.77 32.87
C MET A 9 -26.49 12.37 32.12
N TYR A 10 -25.89 11.61 31.23
CA TYR A 10 -24.89 12.13 30.32
C TYR A 10 -25.35 11.96 28.87
N ARG A 11 -25.02 12.95 28.06
CA ARG A 11 -25.27 12.93 26.63
C ARG A 11 -24.21 12.05 26.00
N VAL A 12 -24.58 10.86 25.52
CA VAL A 12 -23.68 10.06 24.65
C VAL A 12 -23.45 10.91 23.41
N ALA A 13 -22.25 11.45 23.30
CA ALA A 13 -21.85 12.15 22.09
C ALA A 13 -21.95 11.15 20.92
N ASN A 14 -22.81 11.46 19.97
CA ASN A 14 -22.96 10.66 18.77
C ASN A 14 -21.64 10.73 17.98
N LYS A 15 -20.79 9.72 18.12
CA LYS A 15 -19.49 9.59 17.45
C LYS A 15 -19.63 9.23 15.96
N SER A 16 -20.73 9.59 15.30
CA SER A 16 -20.99 9.25 13.90
C SER A 16 -20.54 10.31 12.89
N LYS A 17 -19.58 11.17 13.22
CA LYS A 17 -18.90 11.99 12.21
C LYS A 17 -17.44 11.54 12.07
N TRP A 18 -17.23 10.36 11.50
CA TRP A 18 -15.90 9.82 11.16
C TRP A 18 -15.20 10.60 10.03
N TYR A 19 -15.95 11.47 9.32
CA TYR A 19 -15.44 12.24 8.20
C TYR A 19 -15.68 13.74 8.42
N ASN A 20 -14.59 14.49 8.51
CA ASN A 20 -14.64 15.95 8.50
C ASN A 20 -14.80 16.41 7.03
N ARG A 21 -15.53 17.52 6.78
CA ARG A 21 -15.64 18.13 5.44
C ARG A 21 -14.28 18.35 4.78
N ARG A 22 -13.28 18.68 5.58
CA ARG A 22 -11.91 18.92 5.13
C ARG A 22 -11.24 17.66 4.57
N ASP A 23 -11.48 16.52 5.21
CA ASP A 23 -10.91 15.24 4.78
C ASP A 23 -11.52 14.78 3.45
N ILE A 24 -12.83 14.97 3.28
CA ILE A 24 -13.51 14.71 2.00
C ILE A 24 -12.95 15.61 0.89
N GLN A 25 -12.74 16.90 1.16
CA GLN A 25 -12.18 17.84 0.18
C GLN A 25 -10.76 17.44 -0.24
N ILE A 26 -9.93 16.98 0.69
CA ILE A 26 -8.57 16.48 0.41
C ILE A 26 -8.63 15.25 -0.48
N ILE A 27 -9.47 14.26 -0.14
CA ILE A 27 -9.61 13.02 -0.93
C ILE A 27 -10.11 13.34 -2.35
N VAL A 28 -11.14 14.17 -2.47
CA VAL A 28 -11.67 14.59 -3.77
C VAL A 28 -10.61 15.37 -4.56
N GLY A 29 -9.87 16.27 -3.91
CA GLY A 29 -8.79 17.03 -4.54
C GLY A 29 -7.67 16.13 -5.08
N ILE A 30 -7.22 15.15 -4.29
CA ILE A 30 -6.20 14.18 -4.71
C ILE A 30 -6.73 13.32 -5.88
N SER A 31 -7.98 12.86 -5.80
CA SER A 31 -8.59 12.07 -6.87
C SER A 31 -8.71 12.84 -8.18
N LEU A 32 -9.19 14.08 -8.12
CA LEU A 32 -9.27 14.96 -9.29
C LEU A 32 -7.90 15.27 -9.88
N PHE A 33 -6.90 15.53 -9.02
CA PHE A 33 -5.53 15.76 -9.45
C PHE A 33 -4.93 14.53 -10.15
N SER A 34 -5.17 13.33 -9.63
CA SER A 34 -4.72 12.09 -10.26
C SER A 34 -5.37 11.86 -11.63
N VAL A 35 -6.67 12.14 -11.74
CA VAL A 35 -7.40 12.06 -13.03
C VAL A 35 -6.87 13.10 -14.02
N LEU A 36 -6.63 14.32 -13.55
CA LEU A 36 -6.05 15.39 -14.39
C LEU A 36 -4.66 15.01 -14.91
N LEU A 37 -3.78 14.49 -14.04
CA LEU A 37 -2.46 14.00 -14.45
C LEU A 37 -2.54 12.88 -15.48
N PHE A 38 -3.50 11.95 -15.33
CA PHE A 38 -3.73 10.87 -16.29
C PHE A 38 -4.13 11.42 -17.67
N TYR A 39 -5.06 12.39 -17.72
CA TYR A 39 -5.49 13.01 -18.98
C TYR A 39 -4.41 13.88 -19.60
N LEU A 40 -3.66 14.64 -18.79
CA LEU A 40 -2.51 15.41 -19.26
C LEU A 40 -1.44 14.50 -19.86
N GLY A 41 -1.12 13.40 -19.19
CA GLY A 41 -0.19 12.41 -19.71
C GLY A 41 -0.65 11.83 -21.05
N LYS A 42 -1.94 11.49 -21.16
CA LYS A 42 -2.52 10.99 -22.40
C LYS A 42 -2.48 12.04 -23.53
N PHE A 43 -2.82 13.30 -23.24
CA PHE A 43 -2.88 14.38 -24.22
C PHE A 43 -1.47 14.83 -24.68
N CYS A 44 -0.51 14.90 -23.75
CA CYS A 44 0.86 15.31 -24.07
C CYS A 44 1.69 14.20 -24.76
N CYS A 45 1.26 12.94 -24.68
CA CYS A 45 2.06 11.79 -25.14
C CYS A 45 1.50 11.10 -26.38
N GLU A 46 0.63 11.79 -27.17
CA GLU A 46 -0.10 11.12 -28.24
C GLU A 46 0.76 10.71 -29.45
N GLU A 47 1.96 11.24 -29.69
CA GLU A 47 2.76 10.79 -30.87
C GLU A 47 4.29 10.69 -30.73
N GLU A 48 4.97 11.32 -29.74
CA GLU A 48 6.45 11.37 -29.80
C GLU A 48 7.20 11.11 -28.48
N LEU A 49 6.53 10.84 -27.35
CA LEU A 49 7.19 10.67 -26.06
C LEU A 49 7.20 9.22 -25.55
N TYR A 50 7.17 8.23 -26.42
CA TYR A 50 7.59 6.89 -26.03
C TYR A 50 9.12 6.88 -25.89
N PHE A 51 9.59 7.39 -24.76
CA PHE A 51 10.94 7.11 -24.32
C PHE A 51 10.99 5.62 -23.95
N VAL A 52 11.29 4.78 -24.94
CA VAL A 52 11.50 3.35 -24.72
C VAL A 52 12.83 3.22 -24.00
N LEU A 53 12.76 3.08 -22.69
CA LEU A 53 13.93 2.71 -21.89
C LEU A 53 14.47 1.38 -22.41
N PRO A 54 15.78 1.25 -22.63
CA PRO A 54 16.41 -0.05 -22.90
C PRO A 54 15.96 -1.05 -21.80
N ALA A 55 15.70 -2.30 -22.19
CA ALA A 55 15.14 -3.32 -21.30
C ALA A 55 15.98 -3.55 -20.03
N ASP A 56 17.28 -3.43 -20.13
CA ASP A 56 18.25 -3.53 -19.03
C ASP A 56 18.12 -2.36 -18.05
N VAL A 57 17.97 -1.13 -18.53
CA VAL A 57 17.75 0.07 -17.70
C VAL A 57 16.40 0.00 -17.01
N PHE A 58 15.35 -0.41 -17.75
CA PHE A 58 14.02 -0.60 -17.18
C PHE A 58 14.04 -1.64 -16.05
N LEU A 59 14.67 -2.79 -16.29
CA LEU A 59 14.76 -3.87 -15.31
C LEU A 59 15.52 -3.41 -14.05
N THR A 60 16.63 -2.70 -14.22
CA THR A 60 17.42 -2.17 -13.10
C THR A 60 16.61 -1.19 -12.25
N LEU A 61 15.91 -0.24 -12.88
CA LEU A 61 15.05 0.70 -12.18
C LEU A 61 13.89 0.01 -11.49
N HIS A 62 13.26 -0.97 -12.14
CA HIS A 62 12.16 -1.74 -11.57
C HIS A 62 12.60 -2.47 -10.30
N ILE A 63 13.71 -3.21 -10.37
CA ILE A 63 14.26 -3.92 -9.20
C ILE A 63 14.62 -2.96 -8.07
N PHE A 64 15.22 -1.81 -8.39
CA PHE A 64 15.57 -0.80 -7.38
C PHE A 64 14.31 -0.27 -6.66
N LEU A 65 13.25 0.06 -7.41
CA LEU A 65 11.99 0.54 -6.84
C LEU A 65 11.28 -0.53 -6.01
N GLU A 66 11.29 -1.78 -6.47
CA GLU A 66 10.75 -2.92 -5.71
C GLU A 66 11.51 -3.12 -4.39
N PHE A 67 12.84 -3.05 -4.42
CA PHE A 67 13.65 -3.16 -3.22
C PHE A 67 13.35 -2.04 -2.22
N LEU A 68 13.18 -0.80 -2.70
CA LEU A 68 12.79 0.33 -1.89
C LEU A 68 11.41 0.12 -1.25
N SER A 69 10.43 -0.39 -2.01
CA SER A 69 9.09 -0.73 -1.53
C SER A 69 9.14 -1.79 -0.41
N ILE A 70 9.95 -2.84 -0.60
CA ILE A 70 10.14 -3.90 0.41
C ILE A 70 10.72 -3.32 1.70
N VAL A 71 11.77 -2.50 1.61
CA VAL A 71 12.40 -1.85 2.78
C VAL A 71 11.40 -0.96 3.51
N MET A 72 10.61 -0.16 2.78
CA MET A 72 9.57 0.70 3.37
C MET A 72 8.48 -0.12 4.06
N SER A 73 8.06 -1.23 3.48
CA SER A 73 7.06 -2.13 4.07
C SER A 73 7.58 -2.77 5.36
N PHE A 74 8.83 -3.22 5.39
CA PHE A 74 9.46 -3.72 6.63
C PHE A 74 9.63 -2.61 7.68
N ALA A 75 9.95 -1.39 7.29
CA ALA A 75 10.03 -0.26 8.22
C ALA A 75 8.67 0.06 8.85
N ILE A 76 7.58 0.07 8.05
CA ILE A 76 6.22 0.25 8.55
C ILE A 76 5.85 -0.89 9.51
N PHE A 77 6.13 -2.14 9.14
CA PHE A 77 5.94 -3.29 10.03
C PHE A 77 6.64 -3.07 11.37
N ALA A 78 7.93 -2.74 11.38
CA ALA A 78 8.71 -2.57 12.61
C ALA A 78 8.16 -1.46 13.50
N ILE A 79 7.83 -0.30 12.91
CA ILE A 79 7.28 0.85 13.65
C ILE A 79 5.89 0.52 14.22
N THR A 80 5.01 -0.10 13.43
CA THR A 80 3.65 -0.43 13.89
C THR A 80 3.64 -1.57 14.89
N TYR A 81 4.55 -2.54 14.77
CA TYR A 81 4.74 -3.60 15.74
C TYR A 81 5.21 -3.05 17.09
N TYR A 82 6.23 -2.19 17.09
CA TYR A 82 6.68 -1.52 18.30
C TYR A 82 5.58 -0.65 18.95
N THR A 83 4.82 0.06 18.11
CA THR A 83 3.67 0.86 18.58
C THR A 83 2.58 -0.02 19.19
N PHE A 84 2.35 -1.22 18.65
CA PHE A 84 1.45 -2.21 19.24
C PHE A 84 1.96 -2.70 20.58
N GLU A 85 3.24 -3.02 20.73
CA GLU A 85 3.85 -3.45 22.00
C GLU A 85 3.58 -2.43 23.13
N VAL A 86 3.62 -1.14 22.83
CA VAL A 86 3.40 -0.05 23.79
C VAL A 86 1.90 0.23 23.99
N SER A 87 1.13 0.33 22.93
CA SER A 87 -0.27 0.80 23.00
C SER A 87 -1.29 -0.31 23.17
N LYS A 88 -0.94 -1.57 22.88
CA LYS A 88 -1.81 -2.77 22.88
C LYS A 88 -3.08 -2.59 22.03
N ARG A 89 -3.06 -1.73 21.02
CA ARG A 89 -4.19 -1.49 20.11
C ARG A 89 -4.18 -2.54 19.00
N LEU A 90 -5.25 -3.33 18.90
CA LEU A 90 -5.39 -4.40 17.89
C LEU A 90 -5.21 -3.88 16.44
N SER A 91 -5.65 -2.66 16.14
CA SER A 91 -5.45 -2.06 14.82
C SER A 91 -3.97 -1.92 14.43
N MET A 92 -3.09 -1.62 15.38
CA MET A 92 -1.65 -1.54 15.11
C MET A 92 -1.06 -2.92 14.83
N MET A 93 -1.56 -3.95 15.49
CA MET A 93 -1.16 -5.34 15.22
C MET A 93 -1.58 -5.77 13.81
N ILE A 94 -2.82 -5.49 13.41
CA ILE A 94 -3.32 -5.84 12.07
C ILE A 94 -2.47 -5.16 10.99
N ILE A 95 -2.28 -3.84 11.09
CA ILE A 95 -1.45 -3.08 10.14
C ILE A 95 -0.02 -3.65 10.08
N SER A 96 0.56 -3.95 11.24
CA SER A 96 1.91 -4.51 11.33
C SER A 96 2.02 -5.81 10.52
N TYR A 97 1.17 -6.80 10.80
CA TYR A 97 1.21 -8.09 10.09
C TYR A 97 0.85 -7.95 8.61
N THR A 98 -0.05 -7.04 8.24
CA THR A 98 -0.36 -6.73 6.84
C THR A 98 0.89 -6.28 6.10
N PHE A 99 1.63 -5.29 6.61
CA PHE A 99 2.84 -4.80 5.96
C PHE A 99 3.97 -5.83 5.97
N PHE A 100 4.06 -6.68 6.99
CA PHE A 100 4.99 -7.82 6.99
C PHE A 100 4.70 -8.79 5.84
N MET A 101 3.44 -9.19 5.67
CA MET A 101 3.03 -10.09 4.59
C MET A 101 3.24 -9.45 3.21
N VAL A 102 2.92 -8.15 3.06
CA VAL A 102 3.18 -7.40 1.81
C VAL A 102 4.66 -7.40 1.48
N ALA A 103 5.54 -7.12 2.45
CA ALA A 103 6.98 -7.12 2.24
C ALA A 103 7.51 -8.49 1.78
N LEU A 104 7.02 -9.58 2.39
CA LEU A 104 7.41 -10.95 1.98
C LEU A 104 6.92 -11.27 0.56
N LEU A 105 5.69 -10.92 0.24
CA LEU A 105 5.12 -11.20 -1.08
C LEU A 105 5.78 -10.37 -2.19
N ASP A 106 6.08 -9.09 -1.92
CA ASP A 106 6.83 -8.23 -2.84
C ASP A 106 8.28 -8.74 -3.01
N MET A 107 8.90 -9.29 -1.96
CA MET A 107 10.21 -9.96 -2.06
C MET A 107 10.14 -11.20 -2.95
N PHE A 108 9.13 -12.06 -2.80
CA PHE A 108 8.93 -13.21 -3.68
C PHE A 108 8.60 -12.81 -5.11
N HIS A 109 7.85 -11.72 -5.31
CA HIS A 109 7.63 -11.11 -6.63
C HIS A 109 8.96 -10.77 -7.30
N THR A 110 9.82 -10.01 -6.60
CA THR A 110 11.11 -9.56 -7.12
C THR A 110 12.02 -10.74 -7.48
N PHE A 111 12.11 -11.76 -6.61
CA PHE A 111 12.94 -12.95 -6.89
C PHE A 111 12.36 -13.89 -7.96
N SER A 112 11.09 -13.78 -8.28
CA SER A 112 10.45 -14.60 -9.31
C SER A 112 10.44 -13.96 -10.68
N TYR A 113 10.96 -12.74 -10.84
CA TYR A 113 10.95 -12.02 -12.10
C TYR A 113 11.88 -12.70 -13.13
N LYS A 114 11.47 -12.65 -14.41
CA LYS A 114 12.27 -13.22 -15.50
C LYS A 114 13.64 -12.54 -15.58
N GLY A 115 14.70 -13.32 -15.52
CA GLY A 115 16.09 -12.84 -15.50
C GLY A 115 16.74 -12.89 -14.12
N MET A 116 16.00 -13.21 -13.06
CA MET A 116 16.55 -13.55 -11.76
C MET A 116 16.92 -15.04 -11.69
N PRO A 117 17.90 -15.41 -10.83
CA PRO A 117 18.19 -16.82 -10.55
C PRO A 117 16.91 -17.56 -10.09
N ASP A 118 16.82 -18.83 -10.45
CA ASP A 118 15.67 -19.66 -10.10
C ASP A 118 15.52 -19.76 -8.58
N PHE A 119 14.40 -19.28 -8.08
CA PHE A 119 14.03 -19.31 -6.67
C PHE A 119 12.86 -20.28 -6.45
N LEU A 120 13.09 -21.40 -5.79
CA LEU A 120 12.17 -22.52 -5.53
C LEU A 120 11.71 -23.26 -6.81
N THR A 121 11.41 -22.56 -7.86
CA THR A 121 11.00 -23.06 -9.19
C THR A 121 11.48 -22.07 -10.23
N GLU A 122 11.41 -22.45 -11.51
CA GLU A 122 11.77 -21.61 -12.65
C GLU A 122 11.12 -20.22 -12.57
N SER A 123 11.93 -19.19 -12.80
CA SER A 123 11.49 -17.79 -12.75
C SER A 123 10.69 -17.45 -14.00
N SER A 124 9.45 -16.91 -13.80
CA SER A 124 8.55 -16.56 -14.90
C SER A 124 7.75 -15.30 -14.61
N PRO A 125 7.33 -14.54 -15.64
CA PRO A 125 6.49 -13.36 -15.46
C PRO A 125 5.16 -13.68 -14.77
N GLN A 126 4.58 -14.86 -15.04
CA GLN A 126 3.31 -15.30 -14.45
C GLN A 126 3.45 -15.51 -12.95
N LYS A 127 4.53 -16.17 -12.52
CA LYS A 127 4.83 -16.40 -11.11
C LYS A 127 5.02 -15.09 -10.35
N ALA A 128 5.81 -14.18 -10.92
CA ALA A 128 6.02 -12.85 -10.35
C ALA A 128 4.69 -12.09 -10.22
N THR A 129 3.85 -12.07 -11.27
CA THR A 129 2.55 -11.40 -11.27
C THR A 129 1.62 -11.94 -10.18
N ILE A 130 1.60 -13.26 -9.95
CA ILE A 130 0.77 -13.86 -8.88
C ILE A 130 1.16 -13.31 -7.52
N PHE A 131 2.45 -13.28 -7.18
CA PHE A 131 2.91 -12.73 -5.90
C PHE A 131 2.55 -11.25 -5.75
N TRP A 132 2.70 -10.47 -6.81
CA TRP A 132 2.31 -9.06 -6.81
C TRP A 132 0.81 -8.86 -6.56
N ILE A 133 -0.05 -9.63 -7.24
CA ILE A 133 -1.50 -9.57 -7.02
C ILE A 133 -1.84 -9.96 -5.58
N MET A 134 -1.22 -11.01 -5.04
CA MET A 134 -1.45 -11.44 -3.67
C MET A 134 -1.05 -10.35 -2.66
N ALA A 135 0.08 -9.66 -2.88
CA ALA A 135 0.49 -8.53 -2.04
C ALA A 135 -0.56 -7.41 -2.06
N ARG A 136 -1.09 -7.05 -3.23
CA ARG A 136 -2.15 -6.02 -3.37
C ARG A 136 -3.46 -6.44 -2.70
N LEU A 137 -3.84 -7.72 -2.79
CA LEU A 137 -5.03 -8.25 -2.09
C LEU A 137 -4.84 -8.18 -0.57
N VAL A 138 -3.72 -8.64 -0.04
CA VAL A 138 -3.41 -8.55 1.40
C VAL A 138 -3.48 -7.10 1.87
N MET A 139 -2.88 -6.16 1.12
CA MET A 139 -2.91 -4.73 1.45
C MET A 139 -4.33 -4.14 1.44
N SER A 140 -5.23 -4.65 0.60
CA SER A 140 -6.60 -4.14 0.48
C SER A 140 -7.54 -4.62 1.59
N VAL A 141 -7.20 -5.72 2.26
CA VAL A 141 -8.03 -6.35 3.32
C VAL A 141 -7.54 -5.95 4.72
N GLY A 142 -6.24 -5.66 4.89
CA GLY A 142 -5.63 -5.29 6.17
C GLY A 142 -5.71 -3.82 6.46
#